data_f043e018488bc5e962548f15559e5711
#
_entry.id   f043e018488bc5e962548f15559e5711
#
_cell.length_a   1.000
_cell.length_b   1.000
_cell.length_c   1.000
_cell.angle_alpha   90.00
_cell.angle_beta   90.00
_cell.angle_gamma   90.00
#
_symmetry.space_group_name_H-M   'P 1'
#
loop_
_entity.id
_entity.type
_entity.pdbx_description
1 polymer ?
#
loop_
_entity_poly.entity_id
_entity_poly.type
_entity_poly.pdbx_seq_one_letter_code
_entity_poly.pdbx_strand_id
1 'polypeptide(L)'
;MLKKSSIEQKKPVVKKPLKRASDEVLKAVSLTKARKSSVREVNRDKLEADILQHAVKMFAECGYEGTSIASIAAQVGVSKQNLLYYFASKQILYQRVLDDVLDAWLDRMNSLADESREPQDLLRSYIQAKLRFSREQPWGSRVYAMEVIGGAKIYGEEIRKKVIPLLRKDIASFEKWISQGKIAAVNPTHLLFAIWAMTQSYADFSTQMTLVLNQKKLTAKDFDAAEKLIVDMVLAGVSIATG
;
A
#
# COMPACT_ATOMS: atom_id res chain seq x y z
N MET A 1 93.23 37.54 -27.77
CA MET A 1 92.24 37.52 -26.65
C MET A 1 90.84 37.57 -27.23
N LEU A 2 90.19 36.42 -27.32
CA LEU A 2 88.86 36.30 -27.89
C LEU A 2 87.86 35.92 -26.73
N LYS A 3 86.86 36.83 -26.48
CA LYS A 3 85.77 36.57 -25.50
C LYS A 3 84.77 35.67 -26.14
N LYS A 4 84.52 34.53 -25.48
CA LYS A 4 83.39 33.64 -25.77
C LYS A 4 82.11 34.23 -25.17
N SER A 5 81.08 34.44 -25.98
CA SER A 5 79.71 34.77 -25.55
C SER A 5 78.91 33.48 -25.38
N SER A 6 78.34 33.25 -24.20
CA SER A 6 77.45 32.14 -23.89
C SER A 6 76.05 32.46 -24.38
N ILE A 7 75.52 31.60 -25.22
CA ILE A 7 74.09 31.63 -25.66
C ILE A 7 73.27 30.83 -24.68
N GLU A 8 72.33 31.48 -23.99
CA GLU A 8 71.42 30.89 -23.07
C GLU A 8 70.25 30.32 -23.87
N GLN A 9 70.04 28.98 -23.84
CA GLN A 9 68.94 28.30 -24.50
C GLN A 9 67.72 28.39 -23.62
N LYS A 10 66.66 29.10 -24.06
CA LYS A 10 65.33 29.10 -23.47
C LYS A 10 64.63 27.76 -23.75
N LYS A 11 64.20 27.04 -22.67
CA LYS A 11 63.32 25.81 -22.72
C LYS A 11 61.96 26.16 -23.29
N PRO A 12 61.37 25.29 -24.13
CA PRO A 12 60.00 25.50 -24.64
C PRO A 12 58.97 25.35 -23.57
N VAL A 13 58.04 26.31 -23.48
CA VAL A 13 56.78 26.26 -22.63
C VAL A 13 55.81 25.26 -23.24
N VAL A 14 55.63 24.13 -22.57
CA VAL A 14 54.65 23.14 -22.95
C VAL A 14 53.25 23.69 -22.63
N LYS A 15 52.47 24.07 -23.63
CA LYS A 15 51.06 24.42 -23.50
C LYS A 15 50.26 23.16 -23.18
N LYS A 16 49.68 23.05 -21.98
CA LYS A 16 48.72 22.00 -21.62
C LYS A 16 47.50 22.07 -22.54
N PRO A 17 46.99 20.92 -23.04
CA PRO A 17 45.91 20.92 -24.02
C PRO A 17 44.57 21.39 -23.43
N LEU A 18 43.87 22.28 -24.13
CA LEU A 18 42.56 22.83 -23.85
C LEU A 18 41.42 21.76 -23.77
N LYS A 19 41.69 20.51 -24.15
CA LYS A 19 40.72 19.41 -24.12
C LYS A 19 40.25 18.97 -22.71
N ARG A 20 41.08 19.10 -21.67
CA ARG A 20 40.70 18.69 -20.30
C ARG A 20 39.64 19.60 -19.65
N ALA A 21 39.65 20.89 -19.96
CA ALA A 21 38.63 21.80 -19.40
C ALA A 21 37.25 21.61 -19.99
N SER A 22 37.15 21.22 -21.26
CA SER A 22 35.83 20.92 -21.89
C SER A 22 35.22 19.63 -21.36
N ASP A 23 35.97 18.58 -21.05
CA ASP A 23 35.50 17.32 -20.52
C ASP A 23 35.01 17.45 -19.07
N GLU A 24 35.67 18.26 -18.24
CA GLU A 24 35.21 18.54 -16.86
C GLU A 24 33.94 19.38 -16.84
N VAL A 25 33.77 20.36 -17.73
CA VAL A 25 32.54 21.14 -17.87
C VAL A 25 31.39 20.26 -18.36
N LEU A 26 31.62 19.37 -19.32
CA LEU A 26 30.60 18.42 -19.80
C LEU A 26 30.17 17.43 -18.71
N LYS A 27 31.10 16.92 -17.90
CA LYS A 27 30.78 16.09 -16.73
C LYS A 27 29.98 16.86 -15.66
N ALA A 28 30.38 18.10 -15.36
CA ALA A 28 29.66 18.93 -14.38
C ALA A 28 28.23 19.25 -14.85
N VAL A 29 28.03 19.55 -16.14
CA VAL A 29 26.70 19.78 -16.74
C VAL A 29 25.85 18.51 -16.74
N SER A 30 26.45 17.35 -17.03
CA SER A 30 25.79 16.05 -17.00
C SER A 30 25.33 15.68 -15.57
N LEU A 31 26.20 15.86 -14.56
CA LEU A 31 25.87 15.61 -13.15
C LEU A 31 24.79 16.56 -12.62
N THR A 32 24.81 17.83 -13.05
CA THR A 32 23.78 18.82 -12.67
C THR A 32 22.44 18.49 -13.30
N LYS A 33 22.42 17.99 -14.54
CA LYS A 33 21.21 17.56 -15.24
C LYS A 33 20.61 16.28 -14.61
N ALA A 34 21.46 15.31 -14.25
CA ALA A 34 21.06 14.10 -13.54
C ALA A 34 20.49 14.40 -12.14
N ARG A 35 21.11 15.32 -11.39
CA ARG A 35 20.62 15.75 -10.08
C ARG A 35 19.30 16.51 -10.16
N LYS A 36 19.10 17.37 -11.18
CA LYS A 36 17.83 18.05 -11.43
C LYS A 36 16.73 17.09 -11.86
N SER A 37 17.03 16.04 -12.64
CA SER A 37 16.02 15.01 -12.99
C SER A 37 15.62 14.20 -11.77
N SER A 38 16.54 13.77 -10.91
CA SER A 38 16.22 13.02 -9.70
C SER A 38 15.40 13.84 -8.70
N VAL A 39 15.67 15.13 -8.51
CA VAL A 39 14.88 16.02 -7.66
C VAL A 39 13.47 16.24 -8.22
N ARG A 40 13.31 16.32 -9.54
CA ARG A 40 11.98 16.42 -10.17
C ARG A 40 11.18 15.13 -10.02
N GLU A 41 11.83 13.98 -10.14
CA GLU A 41 11.23 12.67 -9.97
C GLU A 41 10.75 12.48 -8.53
N VAL A 42 11.58 12.76 -7.53
CA VAL A 42 11.21 12.72 -6.11
C VAL A 42 10.04 13.66 -5.79
N ASN A 43 10.02 14.88 -6.35
CA ASN A 43 8.91 15.82 -6.15
C ASN A 43 7.62 15.35 -6.83
N ARG A 44 7.72 14.68 -7.98
CA ARG A 44 6.61 14.08 -8.69
C ARG A 44 5.99 12.95 -7.87
N ASP A 45 6.79 12.01 -7.38
CA ASP A 45 6.34 10.86 -6.60
C ASP A 45 5.70 11.31 -5.28
N LYS A 46 6.27 12.35 -4.65
CA LYS A 46 5.68 12.95 -3.44
C LYS A 46 4.31 13.55 -3.72
N LEU A 47 4.15 14.31 -4.80
CA LEU A 47 2.85 14.90 -5.14
C LEU A 47 1.83 13.82 -5.52
N GLU A 48 2.23 12.76 -6.22
CA GLU A 48 1.35 11.61 -6.51
C GLU A 48 0.86 10.95 -5.22
N ALA A 49 1.76 10.70 -4.27
CA ALA A 49 1.41 10.15 -2.96
C ALA A 49 0.45 11.07 -2.18
N ASP A 50 0.69 12.39 -2.19
CA ASP A 50 -0.19 13.38 -1.55
C ASP A 50 -1.59 13.38 -2.19
N ILE A 51 -1.68 13.28 -3.52
CA ILE A 51 -2.97 13.16 -4.24
C ILE A 51 -3.70 11.89 -3.80
N LEU A 52 -3.04 10.74 -3.77
CA LEU A 52 -3.63 9.46 -3.38
C LEU A 52 -4.11 9.48 -1.93
N GLN A 53 -3.33 10.06 -1.01
CA GLN A 53 -3.70 10.19 0.39
C GLN A 53 -4.97 11.03 0.60
N HIS A 54 -5.11 12.15 -0.12
CA HIS A 54 -6.32 12.98 -0.05
C HIS A 54 -7.50 12.32 -0.78
N ALA A 55 -7.25 11.67 -1.92
CA ALA A 55 -8.27 10.98 -2.68
C ALA A 55 -8.91 9.83 -1.90
N VAL A 56 -8.12 8.97 -1.25
CA VAL A 56 -8.66 7.85 -0.45
C VAL A 56 -9.59 8.35 0.65
N LYS A 57 -9.22 9.43 1.34
CA LYS A 57 -10.05 10.04 2.38
C LYS A 57 -11.35 10.58 1.81
N MET A 58 -11.28 11.37 0.74
CA MET A 58 -12.47 11.98 0.13
C MET A 58 -13.43 10.93 -0.46
N PHE A 59 -12.90 9.90 -1.11
CA PHE A 59 -13.73 8.79 -1.58
C PHE A 59 -14.36 8.00 -0.43
N ALA A 60 -13.67 7.84 0.71
CA ALA A 60 -14.23 7.19 1.89
C ALA A 60 -15.33 8.02 2.59
N GLU A 61 -15.26 9.35 2.52
CA GLU A 61 -16.22 10.26 3.17
C GLU A 61 -17.43 10.56 2.27
N CYS A 62 -17.19 10.78 0.97
CA CYS A 62 -18.20 11.28 0.03
C CYS A 62 -18.64 10.24 -1.01
N GLY A 63 -17.99 9.08 -1.08
CA GLY A 63 -18.19 8.09 -2.14
C GLY A 63 -17.63 8.51 -3.50
N TYR A 64 -17.71 7.59 -4.46
CA TYR A 64 -17.24 7.87 -5.82
C TYR A 64 -18.02 9.04 -6.45
N GLU A 65 -19.36 9.01 -6.40
CA GLU A 65 -20.19 10.03 -7.04
C GLU A 65 -20.07 11.41 -6.38
N GLY A 66 -19.99 11.46 -5.04
CA GLY A 66 -19.89 12.71 -4.28
C GLY A 66 -18.51 13.39 -4.36
N THR A 67 -17.50 12.72 -4.92
CA THR A 67 -16.13 13.23 -5.02
C THR A 67 -15.86 13.76 -6.44
N SER A 68 -15.17 14.90 -6.56
CA SER A 68 -14.73 15.46 -7.83
C SER A 68 -13.21 15.65 -7.91
N ILE A 69 -12.66 15.61 -9.13
CA ILE A 69 -11.23 15.92 -9.36
C ILE A 69 -10.90 17.34 -8.87
N ALA A 70 -11.82 18.29 -9.03
CA ALA A 70 -11.60 19.66 -8.58
C ALA A 70 -11.54 19.78 -7.06
N SER A 71 -12.40 19.04 -6.33
CA SER A 71 -12.38 19.03 -4.86
C SER A 71 -11.12 18.37 -4.29
N ILE A 72 -10.65 17.28 -4.91
CA ILE A 72 -9.38 16.64 -4.51
C ILE A 72 -8.21 17.61 -4.79
N ALA A 73 -8.14 18.22 -5.99
CA ALA A 73 -7.09 19.16 -6.33
C ALA A 73 -7.01 20.35 -5.36
N ALA A 74 -8.17 20.86 -4.94
CA ALA A 74 -8.24 21.93 -3.93
C ALA A 74 -7.69 21.50 -2.56
N GLN A 75 -7.97 20.27 -2.12
CA GLN A 75 -7.45 19.73 -0.85
C GLN A 75 -5.93 19.54 -0.88
N VAL A 76 -5.37 19.11 -2.02
CA VAL A 76 -3.92 18.94 -2.23
C VAL A 76 -3.21 20.29 -2.42
N GLY A 77 -3.94 21.35 -2.77
CA GLY A 77 -3.38 22.67 -3.09
C GLY A 77 -2.79 22.77 -4.49
N VAL A 78 -3.32 22.01 -5.47
CA VAL A 78 -2.88 22.05 -6.87
C VAL A 78 -4.03 22.44 -7.80
N SER A 79 -3.71 22.82 -9.04
CA SER A 79 -4.75 23.05 -10.06
C SER A 79 -5.37 21.73 -10.52
N LYS A 80 -6.63 21.79 -10.99
CA LYS A 80 -7.31 20.64 -11.60
C LYS A 80 -6.50 20.07 -12.78
N GLN A 81 -5.89 20.91 -13.61
CA GLN A 81 -5.06 20.48 -14.73
C GLN A 81 -3.81 19.73 -14.25
N ASN A 82 -3.18 20.19 -13.17
CA ASN A 82 -2.02 19.51 -12.60
C ASN A 82 -2.40 18.12 -12.08
N LEU A 83 -3.54 17.98 -11.39
CA LEU A 83 -4.02 16.66 -10.95
C LEU A 83 -4.33 15.75 -12.15
N LEU A 84 -5.00 16.27 -13.20
CA LEU A 84 -5.30 15.51 -14.42
C LEU A 84 -4.06 15.11 -15.22
N TYR A 85 -2.92 15.76 -15.01
CA TYR A 85 -1.63 15.31 -15.55
C TYR A 85 -1.17 14.00 -14.93
N TYR A 86 -1.45 13.77 -13.63
CA TYR A 86 -1.13 12.53 -12.93
C TYR A 86 -2.18 11.44 -13.17
N PHE A 87 -3.45 11.81 -13.11
CA PHE A 87 -4.57 10.89 -13.23
C PHE A 87 -5.58 11.44 -14.26
N ALA A 88 -5.58 10.87 -15.45
CA ALA A 88 -6.32 11.39 -16.60
C ALA A 88 -7.85 11.50 -16.39
N SER A 89 -8.42 10.80 -15.39
CA SER A 89 -9.83 10.88 -15.02
C SER A 89 -10.07 10.53 -13.55
N LYS A 90 -11.28 10.85 -13.02
CA LYS A 90 -11.73 10.44 -11.69
C LYS A 90 -11.72 8.91 -11.54
N GLN A 91 -12.12 8.20 -12.59
CA GLN A 91 -12.16 6.75 -12.58
C GLN A 91 -10.76 6.14 -12.46
N ILE A 92 -9.78 6.65 -13.20
CA ILE A 92 -8.38 6.20 -13.11
C ILE A 92 -7.80 6.45 -11.72
N LEU A 93 -8.06 7.63 -11.14
CA LEU A 93 -7.64 7.93 -9.77
C LEU A 93 -8.30 6.99 -8.76
N TYR A 94 -9.60 6.73 -8.91
CA TYR A 94 -10.33 5.83 -8.02
C TYR A 94 -9.85 4.39 -8.12
N GLN A 95 -9.63 3.88 -9.33
CA GLN A 95 -9.06 2.55 -9.55
C GLN A 95 -7.67 2.44 -8.93
N ARG A 96 -6.80 3.45 -9.08
CA ARG A 96 -5.48 3.46 -8.46
C ARG A 96 -5.56 3.45 -6.92
N VAL A 97 -6.48 4.20 -6.32
CA VAL A 97 -6.73 4.14 -4.87
C VAL A 97 -7.14 2.74 -4.43
N LEU A 98 -8.05 2.10 -5.17
CA LEU A 98 -8.48 0.73 -4.86
C LEU A 98 -7.38 -0.31 -5.08
N ASP A 99 -6.52 -0.14 -6.10
CA ASP A 99 -5.34 -0.97 -6.32
C ASP A 99 -4.38 -0.91 -5.13
N ASP A 100 -4.01 0.31 -4.70
CA ASP A 100 -3.09 0.50 -3.58
C ASP A 100 -3.66 -0.09 -2.27
N VAL A 101 -4.97 0.04 -2.04
CA VAL A 101 -5.67 -0.54 -0.88
C VAL A 101 -5.67 -2.07 -0.94
N LEU A 102 -6.05 -2.63 -2.08
CA LEU A 102 -6.15 -4.08 -2.25
C LEU A 102 -4.77 -4.74 -2.19
N ASP A 103 -3.76 -4.18 -2.85
CA ASP A 103 -2.40 -4.70 -2.84
C ASP A 103 -1.81 -4.67 -1.40
N ALA A 104 -1.96 -3.55 -0.67
CA ALA A 104 -1.54 -3.47 0.73
C ALA A 104 -2.29 -4.47 1.64
N TRP A 105 -3.53 -4.78 1.33
CA TRP A 105 -4.33 -5.79 2.04
C TRP A 105 -3.84 -7.20 1.73
N LEU A 106 -3.62 -7.54 0.45
CA LEU A 106 -3.17 -8.86 0.01
C LEU A 106 -1.75 -9.17 0.49
N ASP A 107 -0.83 -8.20 0.46
CA ASP A 107 0.55 -8.36 0.95
C ASP A 107 0.59 -8.76 2.42
N ARG A 108 -0.33 -8.22 3.23
CA ARG A 108 -0.42 -8.53 4.67
C ARG A 108 -1.10 -9.87 4.95
N MET A 109 -1.87 -10.41 3.98
CA MET A 109 -2.67 -11.63 4.16
C MET A 109 -1.96 -12.91 3.68
N ASN A 110 -0.82 -12.83 3.05
CA ASN A 110 -0.15 -13.94 2.36
C ASN A 110 0.47 -15.00 3.31
N SER A 111 -0.13 -15.23 4.49
CA SER A 111 0.47 -16.03 5.56
C SER A 111 -0.13 -17.43 5.76
N LEU A 112 -1.35 -17.71 5.27
CA LEU A 112 -2.03 -19.00 5.54
C LEU A 112 -1.41 -20.21 4.80
N ALA A 113 -0.54 -19.97 3.84
CA ALA A 113 0.11 -21.04 3.07
C ALA A 113 1.51 -21.41 3.59
N ASP A 114 1.93 -20.90 4.72
CA ASP A 114 3.21 -21.23 5.35
C ASP A 114 3.12 -22.60 6.04
N GLU A 115 3.60 -23.64 5.38
CA GLU A 115 3.57 -25.02 5.88
C GLU A 115 4.53 -25.27 7.06
N SER A 116 5.40 -24.33 7.38
CA SER A 116 6.35 -24.45 8.51
C SER A 116 5.72 -24.15 9.87
N ARG A 117 4.48 -23.62 9.89
CA ARG A 117 3.79 -23.17 11.09
C ARG A 117 2.50 -23.97 11.34
N GLU A 118 2.08 -24.03 12.60
CA GLU A 118 0.82 -24.67 12.96
C GLU A 118 -0.40 -23.80 12.53
N PRO A 119 -1.52 -24.44 12.16
CA PRO A 119 -2.74 -23.74 11.69
C PRO A 119 -3.24 -22.67 12.66
N GLN A 120 -3.16 -22.94 13.98
CA GLN A 120 -3.62 -21.99 15.00
C GLN A 120 -2.79 -20.71 15.02
N ASP A 121 -1.46 -20.82 14.82
CA ASP A 121 -0.56 -19.65 14.76
C ASP A 121 -0.75 -18.86 13.48
N LEU A 122 -1.02 -19.55 12.37
CA LEU A 122 -1.34 -18.92 11.09
C LEU A 122 -2.66 -18.15 11.15
N LEU A 123 -3.70 -18.76 11.72
CA LEU A 123 -5.01 -18.12 11.92
C LEU A 123 -4.91 -16.89 12.83
N ARG A 124 -4.18 -17.01 13.94
CA ARG A 124 -3.91 -15.87 14.83
C ARG A 124 -3.22 -14.73 14.09
N SER A 125 -2.14 -15.03 13.38
CA SER A 125 -1.39 -14.03 12.61
C SER A 125 -2.23 -13.38 11.52
N TYR A 126 -3.09 -14.14 10.85
CA TYR A 126 -4.01 -13.66 9.83
C TYR A 126 -5.03 -12.67 10.40
N ILE A 127 -5.69 -13.02 11.51
CA ILE A 127 -6.65 -12.15 12.20
C ILE A 127 -5.97 -10.86 12.67
N GLN A 128 -4.78 -10.98 13.27
CA GLN A 128 -3.96 -9.83 13.70
C GLN A 128 -3.64 -8.89 12.54
N ALA A 129 -3.20 -9.44 11.41
CA ALA A 129 -2.87 -8.65 10.23
C ALA A 129 -4.09 -7.89 9.69
N LYS A 130 -5.28 -8.53 9.68
CA LYS A 130 -6.53 -7.90 9.25
C LYS A 130 -6.97 -6.78 10.19
N LEU A 131 -6.97 -6.99 11.49
CA LEU A 131 -7.31 -5.95 12.47
C LEU A 131 -6.30 -4.79 12.44
N ARG A 132 -5.02 -5.08 12.26
CA ARG A 132 -3.99 -4.06 12.08
C ARG A 132 -4.28 -3.21 10.85
N PHE A 133 -4.65 -3.82 9.71
CA PHE A 133 -5.04 -3.10 8.51
C PHE A 133 -6.26 -2.19 8.77
N SER A 134 -7.29 -2.70 9.43
CA SER A 134 -8.49 -1.92 9.80
C SER A 134 -8.15 -0.71 10.68
N ARG A 135 -7.16 -0.84 11.58
CA ARG A 135 -6.68 0.24 12.44
C ARG A 135 -5.84 1.27 11.69
N GLU A 136 -4.92 0.80 10.83
CA GLU A 136 -3.93 1.66 10.18
C GLU A 136 -4.43 2.27 8.86
N GLN A 137 -5.37 1.61 8.18
CA GLN A 137 -5.91 1.99 6.87
C GLN A 137 -7.45 2.08 6.85
N PRO A 138 -8.09 2.77 7.82
CA PRO A 138 -9.55 2.78 7.92
C PRO A 138 -10.24 3.43 6.72
N TRP A 139 -9.61 4.44 6.10
CA TRP A 139 -10.15 5.06 4.90
C TRP A 139 -10.07 4.13 3.69
N GLY A 140 -8.96 3.41 3.54
CA GLY A 140 -8.79 2.41 2.50
C GLY A 140 -9.81 1.29 2.61
N SER A 141 -9.98 0.71 3.81
CA SER A 141 -11.01 -0.31 4.06
C SER A 141 -12.40 0.19 3.66
N ARG A 142 -12.78 1.40 4.09
CA ARG A 142 -14.09 1.99 3.79
C ARG A 142 -14.32 2.24 2.31
N VAL A 143 -13.32 2.76 1.57
CA VAL A 143 -13.45 2.95 0.11
C VAL A 143 -13.71 1.62 -0.59
N TYR A 144 -12.97 0.58 -0.22
CA TYR A 144 -13.14 -0.76 -0.77
C TYR A 144 -14.52 -1.33 -0.42
N ALA A 145 -14.94 -1.21 0.85
CA ALA A 145 -16.27 -1.66 1.29
C ALA A 145 -17.40 -0.95 0.52
N MET A 146 -17.30 0.36 0.30
CA MET A 146 -18.29 1.12 -0.47
C MET A 146 -18.37 0.68 -1.93
N GLU A 147 -17.25 0.37 -2.57
CA GLU A 147 -17.21 -0.19 -3.94
C GLU A 147 -17.92 -1.55 -3.99
N VAL A 148 -17.62 -2.44 -3.03
CA VAL A 148 -18.24 -3.78 -2.96
C VAL A 148 -19.75 -3.69 -2.65
N ILE A 149 -20.16 -2.86 -1.70
CA ILE A 149 -21.58 -2.60 -1.36
C ILE A 149 -22.32 -2.00 -2.57
N GLY A 150 -21.65 -1.13 -3.34
CA GLY A 150 -22.16 -0.56 -4.59
C GLY A 150 -22.26 -1.54 -5.76
N GLY A 151 -21.90 -2.81 -5.56
CA GLY A 151 -21.94 -3.87 -6.58
C GLY A 151 -20.65 -4.00 -7.38
N ALA A 152 -19.54 -3.40 -6.91
CA ALA A 152 -18.20 -3.47 -7.50
C ALA A 152 -18.18 -3.11 -9.01
N LYS A 153 -18.90 -2.06 -9.37
CA LYS A 153 -19.14 -1.66 -10.78
C LYS A 153 -17.88 -1.20 -11.49
N ILE A 154 -16.95 -0.59 -10.76
CA ILE A 154 -15.71 -0.03 -11.32
C ILE A 154 -14.54 -1.00 -11.14
N TYR A 155 -14.53 -1.78 -10.04
CA TYR A 155 -13.35 -2.55 -9.64
C TYR A 155 -13.57 -4.07 -9.56
N GLY A 156 -14.74 -4.58 -9.93
CA GLY A 156 -15.12 -5.98 -9.78
C GLY A 156 -14.20 -6.96 -10.53
N GLU A 157 -13.71 -6.62 -11.71
CA GLU A 157 -12.79 -7.46 -12.47
C GLU A 157 -11.43 -7.59 -11.79
N GLU A 158 -10.91 -6.52 -11.21
CA GLU A 158 -9.64 -6.55 -10.47
C GLU A 158 -9.77 -7.35 -9.16
N ILE A 159 -10.91 -7.25 -8.46
CA ILE A 159 -11.23 -8.12 -7.33
C ILE A 159 -11.18 -9.60 -7.75
N ARG A 160 -11.83 -9.95 -8.86
CA ARG A 160 -11.80 -11.34 -9.37
C ARG A 160 -10.39 -11.81 -9.66
N LYS A 161 -9.60 -10.98 -10.34
CA LYS A 161 -8.22 -11.34 -10.71
C LYS A 161 -7.29 -11.52 -9.53
N LYS A 162 -7.40 -10.66 -8.50
CA LYS A 162 -6.46 -10.63 -7.38
C LYS A 162 -6.93 -11.49 -6.21
N VAL A 163 -8.22 -11.43 -5.84
CA VAL A 163 -8.74 -12.07 -4.62
C VAL A 163 -9.06 -13.55 -4.83
N ILE A 164 -9.68 -13.94 -5.96
CA ILE A 164 -10.09 -15.33 -6.17
C ILE A 164 -8.92 -16.32 -6.14
N PRO A 165 -7.77 -16.07 -6.80
CA PRO A 165 -6.63 -17.00 -6.73
C PRO A 165 -6.10 -17.17 -5.30
N LEU A 166 -6.03 -16.08 -4.53
CA LEU A 166 -5.57 -16.11 -3.15
C LEU A 166 -6.56 -16.87 -2.25
N LEU A 167 -7.85 -16.58 -2.39
CA LEU A 167 -8.90 -17.29 -1.65
C LEU A 167 -8.87 -18.80 -1.92
N ARG A 168 -8.66 -19.24 -3.17
CA ARG A 168 -8.51 -20.65 -3.50
C ARG A 168 -7.30 -21.28 -2.82
N LYS A 169 -6.18 -20.56 -2.74
CA LYS A 169 -4.98 -21.02 -2.05
C LYS A 169 -5.23 -21.17 -0.55
N ASP A 170 -5.90 -20.20 0.06
CA ASP A 170 -6.28 -20.25 1.47
C ASP A 170 -7.21 -21.43 1.75
N ILE A 171 -8.26 -21.62 0.93
CA ILE A 171 -9.18 -22.76 1.03
C ILE A 171 -8.42 -24.09 0.98
N ALA A 172 -7.49 -24.27 0.03
CA ALA A 172 -6.70 -25.48 -0.09
C ALA A 172 -5.84 -25.75 1.17
N SER A 173 -5.32 -24.70 1.81
CA SER A 173 -4.60 -24.83 3.08
C SER A 173 -5.51 -25.36 4.20
N PHE A 174 -6.73 -24.85 4.32
CA PHE A 174 -7.71 -25.36 5.28
C PHE A 174 -8.12 -26.81 5.00
N GLU A 175 -8.39 -27.18 3.74
CA GLU A 175 -8.71 -28.55 3.35
C GLU A 175 -7.60 -29.51 3.72
N LYS A 176 -6.32 -29.11 3.51
CA LYS A 176 -5.15 -29.86 3.93
C LYS A 176 -5.10 -30.03 5.46
N TRP A 177 -5.33 -29.01 6.25
CA TRP A 177 -5.32 -29.07 7.71
C TRP A 177 -6.44 -29.98 8.24
N ILE A 178 -7.64 -29.92 7.65
CA ILE A 178 -8.77 -30.79 7.98
C ILE A 178 -8.41 -32.24 7.66
N SER A 179 -7.89 -32.53 6.47
CA SER A 179 -7.52 -33.90 6.06
C SER A 179 -6.39 -34.51 6.93
N GLN A 180 -5.54 -33.67 7.49
CA GLN A 180 -4.47 -34.06 8.43
C GLN A 180 -4.96 -34.18 9.87
N GLY A 181 -6.22 -33.87 10.18
CA GLY A 181 -6.75 -33.86 11.53
C GLY A 181 -6.11 -32.78 12.42
N LYS A 182 -5.58 -31.70 11.84
CA LYS A 182 -5.00 -30.56 12.58
C LYS A 182 -6.05 -29.56 13.07
N ILE A 183 -7.17 -29.49 12.37
CA ILE A 183 -8.35 -28.70 12.75
C ILE A 183 -9.62 -29.48 12.51
N ALA A 184 -10.70 -29.09 13.19
CA ALA A 184 -12.02 -29.66 12.99
C ALA A 184 -12.56 -29.40 11.58
N ALA A 185 -13.49 -30.22 11.14
CA ALA A 185 -14.19 -30.05 9.86
C ALA A 185 -15.04 -28.77 9.91
N VAL A 186 -14.65 -27.78 9.10
CA VAL A 186 -15.36 -26.51 8.92
C VAL A 186 -15.47 -26.19 7.43
N ASN A 187 -16.39 -25.32 7.04
CA ASN A 187 -16.40 -24.79 5.69
C ASN A 187 -15.38 -23.64 5.58
N PRO A 188 -14.23 -23.82 4.85
CA PRO A 188 -13.18 -22.81 4.80
C PRO A 188 -13.64 -21.48 4.22
N THR A 189 -14.47 -21.49 3.18
CA THR A 189 -14.96 -20.27 2.52
C THR A 189 -15.77 -19.41 3.49
N HIS A 190 -16.73 -20.02 4.19
CA HIS A 190 -17.57 -19.30 5.13
C HIS A 190 -16.81 -18.86 6.38
N LEU A 191 -15.82 -19.63 6.82
CA LEU A 191 -14.95 -19.21 7.92
C LEU A 191 -14.12 -17.99 7.55
N LEU A 192 -13.55 -17.95 6.35
CA LEU A 192 -12.80 -16.78 5.85
C LEU A 192 -13.73 -15.57 5.71
N PHE A 193 -14.94 -15.72 5.19
CA PHE A 193 -15.92 -14.63 5.13
C PHE A 193 -16.28 -14.10 6.53
N ALA A 194 -16.47 -14.98 7.51
CA ALA A 194 -16.71 -14.58 8.89
C ALA A 194 -15.53 -13.82 9.48
N ILE A 195 -14.30 -14.28 9.28
CA ILE A 195 -13.10 -13.57 9.73
C ILE A 195 -13.01 -12.18 9.07
N TRP A 196 -13.28 -12.09 7.75
CA TRP A 196 -13.28 -10.80 7.06
C TRP A 196 -14.31 -9.85 7.65
N ALA A 197 -15.56 -10.29 7.83
CA ALA A 197 -16.63 -9.48 8.41
C ALA A 197 -16.28 -8.99 9.82
N MET A 198 -15.81 -9.88 10.69
CA MET A 198 -15.45 -9.53 12.06
C MET A 198 -14.30 -8.51 12.13
N THR A 199 -13.30 -8.64 11.29
CA THR A 199 -12.13 -7.78 11.34
C THR A 199 -12.30 -6.45 10.61
N GLN A 200 -12.97 -6.43 9.44
CA GLN A 200 -13.19 -5.21 8.66
C GLN A 200 -14.24 -4.28 9.31
N SER A 201 -15.17 -4.81 10.06
CA SER A 201 -16.19 -4.02 10.78
C SER A 201 -15.57 -2.92 11.66
N TYR A 202 -14.37 -3.13 12.20
CA TYR A 202 -13.64 -2.16 13.02
C TYR A 202 -13.15 -0.92 12.24
N ALA A 203 -13.07 -0.99 10.92
CA ALA A 203 -12.86 0.16 10.05
C ALA A 203 -14.18 0.67 9.48
N ASP A 204 -14.96 -0.22 8.87
CA ASP A 204 -16.11 0.13 8.04
C ASP A 204 -17.29 0.65 8.88
N PHE A 205 -17.51 0.07 10.06
CA PHE A 205 -18.56 0.43 11.02
C PHE A 205 -18.01 1.12 12.29
N SER A 206 -16.81 1.65 12.26
CA SER A 206 -16.17 2.32 13.41
C SER A 206 -17.02 3.46 13.98
N THR A 207 -17.79 4.17 13.15
CA THR A 207 -18.72 5.22 13.62
C THR A 207 -19.80 4.65 14.54
N GLN A 208 -20.42 3.52 14.20
CA GLN A 208 -21.41 2.87 15.06
C GLN A 208 -20.77 2.44 16.39
N MET A 209 -19.59 1.84 16.33
CA MET A 209 -18.86 1.39 17.53
C MET A 209 -18.51 2.55 18.47
N THR A 210 -18.00 3.65 17.91
CA THR A 210 -17.68 4.84 18.73
C THR A 210 -18.88 5.50 19.36
N LEU A 211 -20.03 5.50 18.66
CA LEU A 211 -21.31 5.97 19.24
C LEU A 211 -21.77 5.09 20.40
N VAL A 212 -21.74 3.75 20.22
CA VAL A 212 -22.10 2.81 21.29
C VAL A 212 -21.19 2.89 22.50
N LEU A 213 -19.87 3.06 22.26
CA LEU A 213 -18.85 3.17 23.30
C LEU A 213 -18.76 4.57 23.90
N ASN A 214 -19.54 5.54 23.41
CA ASN A 214 -19.49 6.95 23.79
C ASN A 214 -18.07 7.54 23.76
N GLN A 215 -17.33 7.29 22.68
CA GLN A 215 -15.96 7.77 22.50
C GLN A 215 -15.74 8.37 21.11
N LYS A 216 -14.73 9.24 20.95
CA LYS A 216 -14.45 9.94 19.67
C LYS A 216 -13.82 9.03 18.61
N LYS A 217 -13.10 8.00 19.02
CA LYS A 217 -12.41 7.05 18.13
C LYS A 217 -12.16 5.73 18.85
N LEU A 218 -12.03 4.66 18.10
CA LEU A 218 -11.55 3.37 18.64
C LEU A 218 -10.10 3.51 19.10
N THR A 219 -9.81 2.95 20.27
CA THR A 219 -8.50 2.99 20.92
C THR A 219 -7.71 1.72 20.65
N ALA A 220 -6.42 1.70 20.99
CA ALA A 220 -5.61 0.47 20.93
C ALA A 220 -6.24 -0.64 21.78
N LYS A 221 -6.78 -0.31 22.97
CA LYS A 221 -7.44 -1.28 23.86
C LYS A 221 -8.68 -1.92 23.22
N ASP A 222 -9.44 -1.18 22.40
CA ASP A 222 -10.59 -1.72 21.68
C ASP A 222 -10.14 -2.74 20.62
N PHE A 223 -9.05 -2.44 19.90
CA PHE A 223 -8.46 -3.37 18.93
C PHE A 223 -7.83 -4.60 19.61
N ASP A 224 -7.15 -4.44 20.75
CA ASP A 224 -6.58 -5.56 21.51
C ASP A 224 -7.68 -6.48 22.06
N ALA A 225 -8.78 -5.92 22.56
CA ALA A 225 -9.95 -6.68 23.01
C ALA A 225 -10.63 -7.41 21.85
N ALA A 226 -10.77 -6.75 20.68
CA ALA A 226 -11.31 -7.35 19.46
C ALA A 226 -10.43 -8.51 18.97
N GLU A 227 -9.12 -8.31 18.92
CA GLU A 227 -8.15 -9.34 18.53
C GLU A 227 -8.31 -10.58 19.41
N LYS A 228 -8.26 -10.39 20.73
CA LYS A 228 -8.40 -11.51 21.67
C LYS A 228 -9.71 -12.26 21.44
N LEU A 229 -10.83 -11.55 21.37
CA LEU A 229 -12.14 -12.17 21.19
C LEU A 229 -12.25 -12.93 19.87
N ILE A 230 -11.88 -12.32 18.76
CA ILE A 230 -11.99 -12.93 17.42
C ILE A 230 -11.07 -14.15 17.32
N VAL A 231 -9.85 -14.05 17.82
CA VAL A 231 -8.90 -15.17 17.86
C VAL A 231 -9.47 -16.33 18.68
N ASP A 232 -9.95 -16.06 19.89
CA ASP A 232 -10.52 -17.09 20.77
C ASP A 232 -11.74 -17.78 20.14
N MET A 233 -12.65 -17.00 19.52
CA MET A 233 -13.82 -17.54 18.82
C MET A 233 -13.43 -18.40 17.61
N VAL A 234 -12.50 -17.95 16.79
CA VAL A 234 -12.08 -18.70 15.59
C VAL A 234 -11.35 -19.96 15.98
N LEU A 235 -10.41 -19.89 16.93
CA LEU A 235 -9.65 -21.05 17.37
C LEU A 235 -10.56 -22.08 18.08
N ALA A 236 -11.50 -21.65 18.89
CA ALA A 236 -12.50 -22.54 19.46
C ALA A 236 -13.36 -23.25 18.39
N GLY A 237 -13.75 -22.51 17.34
CA GLY A 237 -14.54 -23.05 16.22
C GLY A 237 -13.82 -24.06 15.35
N VAL A 238 -12.47 -24.04 15.33
CA VAL A 238 -11.66 -24.99 14.56
C VAL A 238 -10.96 -26.04 15.45
N SER A 239 -11.16 -25.99 16.76
CA SER A 239 -10.57 -26.98 17.68
C SER A 239 -11.20 -28.34 17.50
N ILE A 240 -10.38 -29.39 17.50
CA ILE A 240 -10.86 -30.77 17.52
C ILE A 240 -11.39 -31.03 18.94
N ALA A 241 -12.63 -31.50 19.04
CA ALA A 241 -13.16 -31.95 20.33
C ALA A 241 -12.28 -33.09 20.84
N THR A 242 -11.60 -32.88 21.97
CA THR A 242 -11.00 -33.95 22.73
C THR A 242 -12.13 -34.73 23.36
N GLY A 243 -12.42 -35.93 22.81
CA GLY A 243 -13.39 -36.87 23.36
C GLY A 243 -13.01 -37.38 24.76
#